data_24e02def76c49c2457f1a8720cbe3788
#
_entry.id   24e02def76c49c2457f1a8720cbe3788
#
_cell.length_a   1.000
_cell.length_b   1.000
_cell.length_c   1.000
_cell.angle_alpha   90.00
_cell.angle_beta   90.00
_cell.angle_gamma   90.00
#
_symmetry.space_group_name_H-M   'P 1'
#
loop_
_entity.id
_entity.type
_entity.pdbx_description
1 polymer ?
#
loop_
_entity_poly.entity_id
_entity_poly.type
_entity_poly.pdbx_seq_one_letter_code
_entity_poly.pdbx_strand_id
1 'polypeptide(L)'
;MDPDLFSQAASAIDVPHRATSPECELGAYEALWARQNTGLKSIAEAFGAHPGAIPSDFVPKAEIDKYSRAALAAIRDAGIQHFGVRVHGTTDYPARLFDADHPVGLLYFQGNWELVNTRCVAVIGTREPTVEGRLRAAKLTRLLVADGSTVVSGLARGIDTVAHATAIEAGGSTIAVLGTPITEYYPPENRALQQRIAEKHLVISQVPIVQYSQQDVAANSDFFLARNATMSALTEATIIVEAGETSGALVQARHALKQKRKLFILESCFQNPSVRWPETFAKQGAIRVADYEDVRRHFAEPR
;
A
#
# COMPACT_ATOMS: atom_id res chain seq x y z
N MET A 1 52.97 10.14 7.53
CA MET A 1 51.70 10.53 6.89
C MET A 1 51.01 9.25 6.48
N ASP A 2 49.95 8.95 7.17
CA ASP A 2 49.25 7.64 7.11
C ASP A 2 48.36 7.60 5.86
N PRO A 3 48.54 6.64 4.92
CA PRO A 3 47.74 6.58 3.69
C PRO A 3 46.29 6.17 3.91
N ASP A 4 45.89 5.75 5.11
CA ASP A 4 44.55 5.24 5.40
C ASP A 4 43.51 6.34 5.70
N LEU A 5 43.95 7.58 5.91
CA LEU A 5 43.01 8.69 6.20
C LEU A 5 42.19 9.14 4.99
N PHE A 6 42.64 8.86 3.78
CA PHE A 6 41.91 9.20 2.56
C PHE A 6 41.01 8.06 2.04
N SER A 7 41.26 6.84 2.48
CA SER A 7 40.44 5.69 2.08
C SER A 7 39.08 5.63 2.83
N GLN A 8 39.01 6.17 4.05
CA GLN A 8 37.74 6.23 4.82
C GLN A 8 36.85 7.40 4.43
N ALA A 9 37.39 8.45 3.80
CA ALA A 9 36.60 9.60 3.32
C ALA A 9 35.90 9.36 1.98
N ALA A 10 36.33 8.35 1.20
CA ALA A 10 35.73 8.06 -0.11
C ALA A 10 34.42 7.26 -0.06
N SER A 11 34.04 6.71 1.11
CA SER A 11 32.77 5.96 1.28
C SER A 11 31.58 6.81 1.73
N ALA A 12 31.75 8.13 1.88
CA ALA A 12 30.72 9.07 2.32
C ALA A 12 30.52 10.22 1.35
N ILE A 13 30.78 10.01 0.06
CA ILE A 13 30.30 10.96 -0.96
C ILE A 13 28.81 10.66 -1.10
N ASP A 14 28.01 11.47 -0.40
CA ASP A 14 26.59 11.56 -0.58
C ASP A 14 26.34 11.91 -2.05
N VAL A 15 25.85 10.96 -2.83
CA VAL A 15 25.47 11.21 -4.22
C VAL A 15 24.42 12.32 -4.15
N PRO A 16 24.66 13.50 -4.75
CA PRO A 16 23.73 14.62 -4.60
C PRO A 16 22.35 14.15 -5.03
N HIS A 17 21.38 14.19 -4.10
CA HIS A 17 20.00 13.84 -4.38
C HIS A 17 19.53 14.65 -5.58
N ARG A 18 19.19 13.95 -6.66
CA ARG A 18 18.68 14.58 -7.86
C ARG A 18 17.42 15.36 -7.48
N ALA A 19 17.44 16.67 -7.68
CA ALA A 19 16.26 17.52 -7.49
C ALA A 19 15.17 17.02 -8.46
N THR A 20 14.07 16.57 -7.93
CA THR A 20 12.91 16.11 -8.70
C THR A 20 11.78 17.13 -8.61
N SER A 21 11.09 17.36 -9.71
CA SER A 21 9.85 18.11 -9.72
C SER A 21 8.67 17.14 -9.57
N PRO A 22 7.90 17.18 -8.47
CA PRO A 22 6.75 16.30 -8.29
C PRO A 22 5.77 16.32 -9.46
N GLU A 23 5.54 17.47 -10.05
CA GLU A 23 4.68 17.63 -11.23
C GLU A 23 5.27 16.94 -12.47
N CYS A 24 6.58 17.05 -12.68
CA CYS A 24 7.28 16.41 -13.78
C CYS A 24 7.20 14.87 -13.65
N GLU A 25 7.49 14.35 -12.47
CA GLU A 25 7.47 12.91 -12.23
C GLU A 25 6.06 12.31 -12.30
N LEU A 26 5.07 13.05 -11.82
CA LEU A 26 3.66 12.69 -11.98
C LEU A 26 3.28 12.59 -13.46
N GLY A 27 3.60 13.60 -14.27
CA GLY A 27 3.31 13.59 -15.70
C GLY A 27 4.04 12.47 -16.45
N ALA A 28 5.29 12.19 -16.06
CA ALA A 28 6.07 11.10 -16.64
C ALA A 28 5.47 9.73 -16.28
N TYR A 29 5.05 9.53 -15.02
CA TYR A 29 4.41 8.30 -14.58
C TYR A 29 3.10 8.04 -15.32
N GLU A 30 2.26 9.05 -15.46
CA GLU A 30 1.01 8.97 -16.24
C GLU A 30 1.27 8.65 -17.72
N ALA A 31 2.31 9.26 -18.31
CA ALA A 31 2.69 8.99 -19.70
C ALA A 31 3.23 7.57 -19.90
N LEU A 32 3.98 7.03 -18.93
CA LEU A 32 4.44 5.63 -18.96
C LEU A 32 3.27 4.68 -19.02
N TRP A 33 2.26 4.89 -18.19
CA TRP A 33 1.08 4.04 -18.15
C TRP A 33 0.21 4.15 -19.41
N ALA A 34 0.19 5.28 -20.08
CA ALA A 34 -0.57 5.49 -21.31
C ALA A 34 0.04 4.79 -22.55
N ARG A 35 1.22 4.22 -22.45
CA ARG A 35 1.86 3.47 -23.55
C ARG A 35 1.20 2.11 -23.72
N GLN A 36 1.13 1.64 -24.96
CA GLN A 36 0.57 0.33 -25.27
C GLN A 36 1.35 -0.79 -24.58
N ASN A 37 0.64 -1.81 -24.12
CA ASN A 37 1.18 -2.97 -23.42
C ASN A 37 1.99 -2.65 -22.13
N THR A 38 1.72 -1.52 -21.52
CA THR A 38 2.35 -1.14 -20.25
C THR A 38 1.53 -1.64 -19.06
N GLY A 39 2.23 -2.15 -18.06
CA GLY A 39 1.67 -2.59 -16.79
C GLY A 39 2.70 -2.50 -15.69
N LEU A 40 2.33 -2.78 -14.45
CA LEU A 40 3.24 -2.71 -13.29
C LEU A 40 4.54 -3.47 -13.52
N LYS A 41 4.45 -4.67 -14.08
CA LYS A 41 5.62 -5.53 -14.35
C LYS A 41 6.60 -4.84 -15.30
N SER A 42 6.13 -4.38 -16.46
CA SER A 42 7.01 -3.74 -17.46
C SER A 42 7.63 -2.43 -16.97
N ILE A 43 6.89 -1.65 -16.18
CA ILE A 43 7.41 -0.45 -15.52
C ILE A 43 8.50 -0.84 -14.51
N ALA A 44 8.24 -1.79 -13.62
CA ALA A 44 9.20 -2.24 -12.62
C ALA A 44 10.46 -2.85 -13.24
N GLU A 45 10.33 -3.60 -14.34
CA GLU A 45 11.46 -4.13 -15.12
C GLU A 45 12.30 -3.01 -15.72
N ALA A 46 11.68 -1.95 -16.26
CA ALA A 46 12.40 -0.78 -16.78
C ALA A 46 13.22 -0.07 -15.68
N PHE A 47 12.63 0.13 -14.49
CA PHE A 47 13.36 0.69 -13.34
C PHE A 47 14.46 -0.25 -12.84
N GLY A 48 14.21 -1.55 -12.79
CA GLY A 48 15.21 -2.56 -12.39
C GLY A 48 16.42 -2.62 -13.33
N ALA A 49 16.19 -2.41 -14.63
CA ALA A 49 17.26 -2.34 -15.64
C ALA A 49 18.08 -1.03 -15.57
N HIS A 50 17.56 0.01 -14.93
CA HIS A 50 18.18 1.33 -14.81
C HIS A 50 18.18 1.80 -13.36
N PRO A 51 19.04 1.25 -12.47
CA PRO A 51 19.10 1.65 -11.07
C PRO A 51 19.29 3.16 -10.90
N GLY A 52 18.46 3.76 -10.05
CA GLY A 52 18.48 5.22 -9.82
C GLY A 52 17.68 6.04 -10.83
N ALA A 53 17.10 5.42 -11.86
CA ALA A 53 16.20 6.13 -12.78
C ALA A 53 14.90 6.53 -12.10
N ILE A 54 14.34 7.65 -12.55
CA ILE A 54 13.04 8.18 -12.16
C ILE A 54 12.10 8.23 -13.38
N PRO A 55 10.79 8.35 -13.23
CA PRO A 55 9.84 8.32 -14.35
C PRO A 55 10.21 9.23 -15.52
N SER A 56 10.67 10.45 -15.23
CA SER A 56 11.05 11.43 -16.27
C SER A 56 12.25 11.03 -17.12
N ASP A 57 13.06 10.06 -16.71
CA ASP A 57 14.18 9.56 -17.54
C ASP A 57 13.70 8.73 -18.74
N PHE A 58 12.48 8.24 -18.71
CA PHE A 58 11.90 7.36 -19.73
C PHE A 58 10.94 8.08 -20.69
N VAL A 59 10.64 9.37 -20.46
CA VAL A 59 9.54 10.06 -21.14
C VAL A 59 9.99 11.40 -21.70
N PRO A 60 9.71 11.70 -22.99
CA PRO A 60 9.99 13.02 -23.57
C PRO A 60 9.18 14.13 -22.86
N LYS A 61 9.81 15.31 -22.73
CA LYS A 61 9.21 16.46 -22.02
C LYS A 61 7.81 16.84 -22.54
N ALA A 62 7.59 16.79 -23.84
CA ALA A 62 6.28 17.14 -24.42
C ALA A 62 5.16 16.19 -23.96
N GLU A 63 5.46 14.90 -23.78
CA GLU A 63 4.52 13.93 -23.22
C GLU A 63 4.31 14.18 -21.72
N ILE A 64 5.38 14.44 -20.96
CA ILE A 64 5.30 14.80 -19.55
C ILE A 64 4.34 15.98 -19.35
N ASP A 65 4.54 17.08 -20.09
CA ASP A 65 3.73 18.29 -19.98
C ASP A 65 2.26 18.03 -20.36
N LYS A 66 2.00 17.15 -21.33
CA LYS A 66 0.64 16.74 -21.72
C LYS A 66 -0.07 15.99 -20.60
N TYR A 67 0.58 14.95 -20.08
CA TYR A 67 -0.04 14.06 -19.09
C TYR A 67 -0.10 14.68 -17.70
N SER A 68 0.88 15.54 -17.33
CA SER A 68 0.82 16.34 -16.12
C SER A 68 -0.43 17.23 -16.10
N ARG A 69 -0.66 18.00 -17.19
CA ARG A 69 -1.87 18.83 -17.29
C ARG A 69 -3.17 18.03 -17.18
N ALA A 70 -3.24 16.86 -17.81
CA ALA A 70 -4.42 16.01 -17.76
C ALA A 70 -4.70 15.48 -16.35
N ALA A 71 -3.68 14.95 -15.68
CA ALA A 71 -3.81 14.42 -14.34
C ALA A 71 -4.13 15.51 -13.31
N LEU A 72 -3.46 16.67 -13.39
CA LEU A 72 -3.74 17.81 -12.50
C LEU A 72 -5.14 18.39 -12.72
N ALA A 73 -5.65 18.38 -13.95
CA ALA A 73 -7.03 18.75 -14.23
C ALA A 73 -8.01 17.78 -13.56
N ALA A 74 -7.82 16.46 -13.72
CA ALA A 74 -8.66 15.46 -13.08
C ALA A 74 -8.64 15.55 -11.54
N ILE A 75 -7.47 15.80 -10.94
CA ILE A 75 -7.32 15.99 -9.48
C ILE A 75 -8.13 17.22 -9.03
N ARG A 76 -8.03 18.33 -9.75
CA ARG A 76 -8.78 19.56 -9.45
C ARG A 76 -10.28 19.33 -9.60
N ASP A 77 -10.72 18.67 -10.68
CA ASP A 77 -12.13 18.39 -10.96
C ASP A 77 -12.74 17.45 -9.91
N ALA A 78 -11.92 16.56 -9.31
CA ALA A 78 -12.31 15.75 -8.16
C ALA A 78 -12.38 16.55 -6.84
N GLY A 79 -12.05 17.84 -6.84
CA GLY A 79 -12.08 18.72 -5.67
C GLY A 79 -10.93 18.51 -4.68
N ILE A 80 -9.86 17.81 -5.09
CA ILE A 80 -8.68 17.54 -4.25
C ILE A 80 -7.79 18.78 -4.22
N GLN A 81 -7.66 19.40 -3.05
CA GLN A 81 -6.84 20.61 -2.85
C GLN A 81 -5.40 20.29 -2.42
N HIS A 82 -5.21 19.20 -1.66
CA HIS A 82 -3.92 18.80 -1.11
C HIS A 82 -3.62 17.35 -1.44
N PHE A 83 -2.54 17.12 -2.13
CA PHE A 83 -1.99 15.81 -2.42
C PHE A 83 -0.47 15.91 -2.59
N GLY A 84 0.19 14.77 -2.57
CA GLY A 84 1.61 14.68 -2.89
C GLY A 84 1.92 13.39 -3.64
N VAL A 85 3.16 13.29 -4.09
CA VAL A 85 3.68 12.07 -4.73
C VAL A 85 4.95 11.61 -4.03
N ARG A 86 5.22 10.30 -4.11
CA ARG A 86 6.51 9.70 -3.74
C ARG A 86 7.01 8.91 -4.93
N VAL A 87 8.24 9.16 -5.29
CA VAL A 87 8.83 8.72 -6.56
C VAL A 87 9.89 7.65 -6.29
N HIS A 88 9.82 6.55 -7.03
CA HIS A 88 10.86 5.52 -7.01
C HIS A 88 12.24 6.14 -7.29
N GLY A 89 13.26 5.71 -6.55
CA GLY A 89 14.62 6.24 -6.73
C GLY A 89 14.91 7.54 -5.97
N THR A 90 13.94 8.10 -5.23
CA THR A 90 14.16 9.26 -4.34
C THR A 90 14.29 8.84 -2.88
N THR A 91 14.86 9.70 -2.03
CA THR A 91 15.11 9.41 -0.61
C THR A 91 13.87 9.26 0.24
N ASP A 92 12.79 9.90 -0.14
CA ASP A 92 11.52 9.86 0.57
C ASP A 92 10.57 8.76 0.07
N TYR A 93 11.05 7.90 -0.86
CA TYR A 93 10.36 6.68 -1.26
C TYR A 93 10.54 5.60 -0.18
N PRO A 94 9.45 4.95 0.27
CA PRO A 94 9.55 3.96 1.35
C PRO A 94 10.43 2.77 0.98
N ALA A 95 11.52 2.57 1.70
CA ALA A 95 12.47 1.49 1.42
C ALA A 95 11.80 0.09 1.41
N ARG A 96 10.78 -0.10 2.24
CA ARG A 96 10.01 -1.35 2.29
C ARG A 96 9.31 -1.72 0.98
N LEU A 97 9.05 -0.76 0.10
CA LEU A 97 8.40 -1.03 -1.19
C LEU A 97 9.33 -1.72 -2.18
N PHE A 98 10.66 -1.66 -1.98
CA PHE A 98 11.60 -2.43 -2.79
C PHE A 98 11.50 -3.94 -2.57
N ASP A 99 10.86 -4.39 -1.48
CA ASP A 99 10.59 -5.81 -1.24
C ASP A 99 9.42 -6.35 -2.09
N ALA A 100 8.65 -5.49 -2.75
CA ALA A 100 7.60 -5.92 -3.67
C ALA A 100 8.22 -6.49 -4.95
N ASP A 101 7.56 -7.50 -5.56
CA ASP A 101 8.01 -8.12 -6.83
C ASP A 101 8.14 -7.09 -7.95
N HIS A 102 7.27 -6.10 -7.93
CA HIS A 102 7.20 -5.01 -8.90
C HIS A 102 7.06 -3.70 -8.12
N PRO A 103 8.18 -3.11 -7.67
CA PRO A 103 8.15 -1.83 -6.98
C PRO A 103 7.47 -0.76 -7.82
N VAL A 104 6.62 0.01 -7.17
CA VAL A 104 5.80 1.02 -7.85
C VAL A 104 6.65 2.23 -8.23
N GLY A 105 6.52 2.73 -9.46
CA GLY A 105 7.28 3.88 -9.93
C GLY A 105 6.91 5.20 -9.26
N LEU A 106 5.64 5.34 -8.83
CA LEU A 106 5.13 6.52 -8.14
C LEU A 106 3.92 6.17 -7.27
N LEU A 107 3.83 6.79 -6.10
CA LEU A 107 2.66 6.77 -5.23
C LEU A 107 2.06 8.17 -5.15
N TYR A 108 0.76 8.26 -5.33
CA TYR A 108 -0.05 9.43 -4.95
C TYR A 108 -0.47 9.29 -3.49
N PHE A 109 -0.55 10.40 -2.77
CA PHE A 109 -1.07 10.36 -1.40
C PHE A 109 -1.85 11.63 -1.03
N GLN A 110 -2.73 11.49 -0.04
CA GLN A 110 -3.41 12.59 0.64
C GLN A 110 -3.30 12.39 2.15
N GLY A 111 -3.04 13.45 2.89
CA GLY A 111 -2.92 13.42 4.35
C GLY A 111 -1.49 13.33 4.86
N ASN A 112 -1.33 12.75 6.04
CA ASN A 112 -0.05 12.71 6.76
C ASN A 112 0.84 11.55 6.31
N TRP A 113 1.82 11.84 5.46
CA TRP A 113 2.76 10.84 4.95
C TRP A 113 3.59 10.16 6.03
N GLU A 114 3.91 10.85 7.14
CA GLU A 114 4.77 10.30 8.19
C GLU A 114 4.20 9.03 8.85
N LEU A 115 2.92 8.76 8.65
CA LEU A 115 2.31 7.52 9.14
C LEU A 115 2.93 6.25 8.55
N VAL A 116 3.56 6.30 7.36
CA VAL A 116 4.26 5.14 6.78
C VAL A 116 5.49 4.73 7.58
N ASN A 117 6.04 5.63 8.39
CA ASN A 117 7.22 5.41 9.23
C ASN A 117 6.88 4.80 10.59
N THR A 118 5.60 4.66 10.91
CA THR A 118 5.13 4.05 12.15
C THR A 118 5.08 2.52 12.04
N ARG A 119 4.73 1.82 13.12
CA ARG A 119 4.42 0.39 13.06
C ARG A 119 3.11 0.19 12.31
N CYS A 120 3.20 -0.12 11.03
CA CYS A 120 2.06 -0.37 10.16
C CYS A 120 1.66 -1.84 10.19
N VAL A 121 0.38 -2.13 10.49
CA VAL A 121 -0.19 -3.47 10.53
C VAL A 121 -1.43 -3.53 9.64
N ALA A 122 -1.43 -4.42 8.64
CA ALA A 122 -2.60 -4.60 7.78
C ALA A 122 -3.66 -5.47 8.48
N VAL A 123 -4.90 -4.99 8.51
CA VAL A 123 -6.08 -5.73 8.96
C VAL A 123 -7.00 -5.92 7.76
N ILE A 124 -7.19 -7.15 7.32
CA ILE A 124 -7.90 -7.48 6.09
C ILE A 124 -8.89 -8.62 6.27
N GLY A 125 -9.81 -8.74 5.31
CA GLY A 125 -10.73 -9.87 5.30
C GLY A 125 -11.77 -9.82 4.20
N THR A 126 -12.86 -10.56 4.44
CA THR A 126 -13.99 -10.62 3.50
C THR A 126 -14.76 -9.30 3.40
N ARG A 127 -15.36 -9.07 2.24
CA ARG A 127 -16.28 -7.95 2.00
C ARG A 127 -17.65 -8.15 2.66
N GLU A 128 -17.98 -9.38 3.02
CA GLU A 128 -19.23 -9.79 3.64
C GLU A 128 -18.94 -10.58 4.93
N PRO A 129 -18.47 -9.90 5.98
CA PRO A 129 -18.13 -10.57 7.23
C PRO A 129 -19.39 -10.95 8.03
N THR A 130 -19.26 -12.02 8.79
CA THR A 130 -20.24 -12.36 9.84
C THR A 130 -20.31 -11.26 10.91
N VAL A 131 -21.32 -11.28 11.74
CA VAL A 131 -21.43 -10.38 12.90
C VAL A 131 -20.21 -10.57 13.81
N GLU A 132 -19.85 -11.81 14.08
CA GLU A 132 -18.68 -12.17 14.89
C GLU A 132 -17.37 -11.73 14.22
N GLY A 133 -17.26 -11.81 12.89
CA GLY A 133 -16.13 -11.31 12.13
C GLY A 133 -15.93 -9.80 12.31
N ARG A 134 -17.02 -9.02 12.25
CA ARG A 134 -17.00 -7.57 12.52
C ARG A 134 -16.55 -7.26 13.94
N LEU A 135 -17.07 -8.00 14.93
CA LEU A 135 -16.70 -7.82 16.34
C LEU A 135 -15.22 -8.16 16.58
N ARG A 136 -14.73 -9.24 15.98
CA ARG A 136 -13.30 -9.61 16.03
C ARG A 136 -12.40 -8.54 15.39
N ALA A 137 -12.78 -8.02 14.20
CA ALA A 137 -12.04 -6.95 13.55
C ALA A 137 -11.97 -5.69 14.41
N ALA A 138 -13.10 -5.27 14.96
CA ALA A 138 -13.18 -4.10 15.84
C ALA A 138 -12.35 -4.28 17.12
N LYS A 139 -12.46 -5.45 17.80
CA LYS A 139 -11.66 -5.75 18.98
C LYS A 139 -10.15 -5.72 18.68
N LEU A 140 -9.73 -6.42 17.64
CA LEU A 140 -8.34 -6.48 17.20
C LEU A 140 -7.80 -5.09 16.89
N THR A 141 -8.56 -4.30 16.15
CA THR A 141 -8.16 -2.94 15.75
C THR A 141 -7.96 -2.02 16.97
N ARG A 142 -8.87 -2.07 17.97
CA ARG A 142 -8.69 -1.29 19.21
C ARG A 142 -7.40 -1.67 19.95
N LEU A 143 -7.08 -2.97 19.99
CA LEU A 143 -5.86 -3.45 20.65
C LEU A 143 -4.59 -3.03 19.91
N LEU A 144 -4.59 -3.08 18.57
CA LEU A 144 -3.51 -2.57 17.74
C LEU A 144 -3.29 -1.08 17.96
N VAL A 145 -4.37 -0.28 18.01
CA VAL A 145 -4.31 1.16 18.30
C VAL A 145 -3.76 1.41 19.71
N ALA A 146 -4.23 0.67 20.71
CA ALA A 146 -3.73 0.79 22.08
C ALA A 146 -2.23 0.50 22.21
N ASP A 147 -1.69 -0.37 21.37
CA ASP A 147 -0.24 -0.65 21.26
C ASP A 147 0.52 0.31 20.33
N GLY A 148 -0.10 1.41 19.91
CA GLY A 148 0.54 2.45 19.09
C GLY A 148 0.76 2.05 17.62
N SER A 149 0.10 1.02 17.12
CA SER A 149 0.19 0.63 15.72
C SER A 149 -0.72 1.46 14.82
N THR A 150 -0.24 1.79 13.62
CA THR A 150 -1.06 2.36 12.55
C THR A 150 -1.73 1.22 11.80
N VAL A 151 -3.05 1.27 11.72
CA VAL A 151 -3.86 0.24 11.03
C VAL A 151 -3.89 0.53 9.55
N VAL A 152 -3.51 -0.43 8.73
CA VAL A 152 -3.52 -0.32 7.26
C VAL A 152 -4.60 -1.23 6.68
N SER A 153 -5.37 -0.73 5.72
CA SER A 153 -6.34 -1.58 5.01
C SER A 153 -6.65 -1.02 3.62
N GLY A 154 -7.45 -1.77 2.85
CA GLY A 154 -7.71 -1.47 1.45
C GLY A 154 -9.00 -0.70 1.18
N LEU A 155 -9.67 -0.23 2.21
CA LEU A 155 -10.93 0.52 2.14
C LEU A 155 -12.09 -0.23 1.45
N ALA A 156 -12.01 -1.54 1.28
CA ALA A 156 -13.11 -2.35 0.77
C ALA A 156 -14.28 -2.41 1.78
N ARG A 157 -15.45 -2.86 1.31
CA ARG A 157 -16.56 -3.22 2.23
C ARG A 157 -16.10 -4.23 3.27
N GLY A 158 -16.84 -4.36 4.36
CA GLY A 158 -16.66 -5.42 5.34
C GLY A 158 -15.51 -5.17 6.31
N ILE A 159 -14.56 -6.09 6.39
CA ILE A 159 -13.47 -6.03 7.38
C ILE A 159 -12.65 -4.75 7.27
N ASP A 160 -12.30 -4.33 6.05
CA ASP A 160 -11.49 -3.13 5.81
C ASP A 160 -12.21 -1.87 6.35
N THR A 161 -13.51 -1.73 6.06
CA THR A 161 -14.32 -0.62 6.59
C THR A 161 -14.34 -0.62 8.12
N VAL A 162 -14.54 -1.78 8.73
CA VAL A 162 -14.55 -1.92 10.22
C VAL A 162 -13.18 -1.53 10.79
N ALA A 163 -12.08 -1.98 10.17
CA ALA A 163 -10.73 -1.67 10.61
C ALA A 163 -10.46 -0.15 10.60
N HIS A 164 -10.76 0.54 9.50
CA HIS A 164 -10.57 1.98 9.40
C HIS A 164 -11.45 2.75 10.39
N ALA A 165 -12.75 2.46 10.40
CA ALA A 165 -13.69 3.15 11.26
C ALA A 165 -13.32 2.98 12.75
N THR A 166 -13.00 1.76 13.17
CA THR A 166 -12.62 1.47 14.56
C THR A 166 -11.28 2.10 14.93
N ALA A 167 -10.29 2.14 14.03
CA ALA A 167 -9.02 2.81 14.31
C ALA A 167 -9.24 4.31 14.59
N ILE A 168 -10.07 4.96 13.77
CA ILE A 168 -10.43 6.37 13.94
C ILE A 168 -11.22 6.62 15.23
N GLU A 169 -12.22 5.78 15.52
CA GLU A 169 -13.04 5.86 16.73
C GLU A 169 -12.21 5.65 18.02
N ALA A 170 -11.20 4.80 17.95
CA ALA A 170 -10.27 4.55 19.05
C ALA A 170 -9.19 5.64 19.22
N GLY A 171 -9.21 6.71 18.41
CA GLY A 171 -8.22 7.79 18.45
C GLY A 171 -6.86 7.41 17.86
N GLY A 172 -6.78 6.31 17.12
CA GLY A 172 -5.55 5.85 16.46
C GLY A 172 -5.37 6.39 15.05
N SER A 173 -4.30 5.93 14.40
CA SER A 173 -3.97 6.28 13.02
C SER A 173 -4.32 5.15 12.05
N THR A 174 -4.70 5.54 10.81
CA THR A 174 -4.97 4.56 9.77
C THR A 174 -4.47 5.01 8.40
N ILE A 175 -4.09 4.03 7.56
CA ILE A 175 -3.67 4.24 6.18
C ILE A 175 -4.57 3.44 5.25
N ALA A 176 -5.27 4.12 4.34
CA ALA A 176 -6.01 3.47 3.27
C ALA A 176 -5.13 3.36 2.01
N VAL A 177 -4.86 2.13 1.56
CA VAL A 177 -4.17 1.89 0.29
C VAL A 177 -5.24 1.54 -0.75
N LEU A 178 -5.40 2.38 -1.78
CA LEU A 178 -6.49 2.26 -2.74
C LEU A 178 -6.12 1.39 -3.94
N GLY A 179 -7.10 0.68 -4.47
CA GLY A 179 -7.04 0.02 -5.78
C GLY A 179 -7.62 0.86 -6.92
N THR A 180 -7.90 2.14 -6.64
CA THR A 180 -8.39 3.16 -7.59
C THR A 180 -7.49 4.38 -7.50
N PRO A 181 -7.51 5.31 -8.49
CA PRO A 181 -6.86 6.60 -8.33
C PRO A 181 -7.39 7.36 -7.11
N ILE A 182 -6.60 8.31 -6.62
CA ILE A 182 -7.02 9.18 -5.51
C ILE A 182 -8.25 10.05 -5.85
N THR A 183 -8.55 10.20 -7.13
CA THR A 183 -9.71 10.94 -7.66
C THR A 183 -11.02 10.17 -7.58
N GLU A 184 -10.96 8.86 -7.27
CA GLU A 184 -12.11 7.98 -7.25
C GLU A 184 -12.48 7.55 -5.83
N TYR A 185 -13.79 7.37 -5.60
CA TYR A 185 -14.32 6.84 -4.34
C TYR A 185 -14.89 5.44 -4.55
N TYR A 186 -14.16 4.44 -4.06
CA TYR A 186 -14.57 3.05 -4.19
C TYR A 186 -14.33 2.23 -2.92
N PRO A 187 -15.35 1.51 -2.42
CA PRO A 187 -16.73 1.52 -2.90
C PRO A 187 -17.43 2.86 -2.56
N PRO A 188 -18.50 3.25 -3.29
CA PRO A 188 -19.15 4.56 -3.10
C PRO A 188 -19.63 4.82 -1.68
N GLU A 189 -20.09 3.80 -0.96
CA GLU A 189 -20.52 3.88 0.43
C GLU A 189 -19.40 4.29 1.40
N ASN A 190 -18.14 4.06 1.06
CA ASN A 190 -16.97 4.45 1.86
C ASN A 190 -16.43 5.85 1.53
N ARG A 191 -17.13 6.62 0.67
CA ARG A 191 -16.68 7.96 0.29
C ARG A 191 -16.38 8.87 1.48
N ALA A 192 -17.30 8.96 2.43
CA ALA A 192 -17.12 9.79 3.63
C ALA A 192 -15.93 9.32 4.50
N LEU A 193 -15.75 8.00 4.59
CA LEU A 193 -14.62 7.41 5.30
C LEU A 193 -13.29 7.72 4.59
N GLN A 194 -13.22 7.57 3.26
CA GLN A 194 -12.04 7.92 2.47
C GLN A 194 -11.67 9.40 2.64
N GLN A 195 -12.64 10.31 2.57
CA GLN A 195 -12.42 11.74 2.77
C GLN A 195 -11.86 12.03 4.18
N ARG A 196 -12.45 11.44 5.21
CA ARG A 196 -11.98 11.59 6.59
C ARG A 196 -10.54 11.07 6.77
N ILE A 197 -10.19 9.96 6.12
CA ILE A 197 -8.83 9.40 6.14
C ILE A 197 -7.88 10.35 5.40
N ALA A 198 -8.25 10.88 4.25
CA ALA A 198 -7.45 11.82 3.47
C ALA A 198 -7.18 13.12 4.23
N GLU A 199 -8.14 13.61 5.03
CA GLU A 199 -8.01 14.85 5.80
C GLU A 199 -7.15 14.69 7.07
N LYS A 200 -7.26 13.55 7.77
CA LYS A 200 -6.72 13.41 9.15
C LYS A 200 -5.72 12.28 9.32
N HIS A 201 -5.62 11.37 8.36
CA HIS A 201 -4.76 10.21 8.38
C HIS A 201 -3.98 10.13 7.07
N LEU A 202 -4.00 8.99 6.35
CA LEU A 202 -3.28 8.85 5.09
C LEU A 202 -4.04 7.98 4.08
N VAL A 203 -4.21 8.50 2.89
CA VAL A 203 -4.65 7.75 1.71
C VAL A 203 -3.47 7.61 0.75
N ILE A 204 -3.24 6.41 0.22
CA ILE A 204 -2.19 6.12 -0.76
C ILE A 204 -2.81 5.42 -1.97
N SER A 205 -2.37 5.79 -3.16
CA SER A 205 -2.69 5.07 -4.40
C SER A 205 -1.48 5.03 -5.34
N GLN A 206 -1.35 3.92 -6.03
CA GLN A 206 -0.39 3.74 -7.13
C GLN A 206 -1.04 3.82 -8.51
N VAL A 207 -2.36 3.98 -8.54
CA VAL A 207 -3.14 3.84 -9.76
C VAL A 207 -3.06 5.12 -10.60
N PRO A 208 -2.66 5.04 -11.87
CA PRO A 208 -2.60 6.18 -12.76
C PRO A 208 -3.99 6.73 -13.04
N ILE A 209 -4.11 8.05 -13.01
CA ILE A 209 -5.40 8.75 -13.08
C ILE A 209 -5.94 8.73 -14.51
N VAL A 210 -5.10 9.08 -15.48
CA VAL A 210 -5.52 9.26 -16.88
C VAL A 210 -5.85 7.91 -17.51
N GLN A 211 -5.00 6.92 -17.33
CA GLN A 211 -5.23 5.60 -17.91
C GLN A 211 -6.45 4.91 -17.30
N TYR A 212 -6.60 5.00 -15.96
CA TYR A 212 -7.75 4.42 -15.28
C TYR A 212 -9.09 4.92 -15.82
N SER A 213 -9.18 6.22 -16.15
CA SER A 213 -10.38 6.83 -16.72
C SER A 213 -10.67 6.38 -18.17
N GLN A 214 -9.69 5.84 -18.87
CA GLN A 214 -9.79 5.41 -20.26
C GLN A 214 -9.98 3.90 -20.42
N GLN A 215 -9.79 3.13 -19.36
CA GLN A 215 -9.95 1.68 -19.36
C GLN A 215 -11.34 1.25 -18.88
N ASP A 216 -11.72 0.04 -19.24
CA ASP A 216 -12.95 -0.57 -18.71
C ASP A 216 -12.77 -1.12 -17.28
N VAL A 217 -13.88 -1.48 -16.66
CA VAL A 217 -13.91 -2.00 -15.29
C VAL A 217 -13.11 -3.31 -15.15
N ALA A 218 -13.09 -4.13 -16.18
CA ALA A 218 -12.39 -5.42 -16.15
C ALA A 218 -10.87 -5.21 -16.11
N ALA A 219 -10.34 -4.35 -16.99
CA ALA A 219 -8.91 -3.99 -17.01
C ALA A 219 -8.49 -3.29 -15.70
N ASN A 220 -9.35 -2.48 -15.11
CA ASN A 220 -9.10 -1.82 -13.84
C ASN A 220 -9.02 -2.78 -12.64
N SER A 221 -9.52 -4.02 -12.77
CA SER A 221 -9.47 -5.03 -11.70
C SER A 221 -8.05 -5.39 -11.28
N ASP A 222 -7.08 -5.34 -12.19
CA ASP A 222 -5.68 -5.68 -11.92
C ASP A 222 -5.02 -4.72 -10.92
N PHE A 223 -5.48 -3.45 -10.86
CA PHE A 223 -4.99 -2.49 -9.88
C PHE A 223 -5.32 -2.90 -8.44
N PHE A 224 -6.46 -3.56 -8.21
CA PHE A 224 -6.79 -4.08 -6.88
C PHE A 224 -5.86 -5.21 -6.44
N LEU A 225 -5.44 -6.07 -7.38
CA LEU A 225 -4.48 -7.13 -7.09
C LEU A 225 -3.08 -6.56 -6.84
N ALA A 226 -2.66 -5.62 -7.66
CA ALA A 226 -1.40 -4.92 -7.54
C ALA A 226 -1.28 -4.12 -6.23
N ARG A 227 -2.37 -3.45 -5.81
CA ARG A 227 -2.45 -2.74 -4.55
C ARG A 227 -2.15 -3.63 -3.34
N ASN A 228 -2.55 -4.90 -3.37
CA ASN A 228 -2.30 -5.81 -2.27
C ASN A 228 -0.80 -6.06 -2.04
N ALA A 229 0.00 -6.10 -3.10
CA ALA A 229 1.46 -6.21 -2.99
C ALA A 229 2.07 -4.97 -2.32
N THR A 230 1.63 -3.77 -2.73
CA THR A 230 2.05 -2.49 -2.14
C THR A 230 1.64 -2.39 -0.67
N MET A 231 0.39 -2.74 -0.36
CA MET A 231 -0.11 -2.70 1.01
C MET A 231 0.65 -3.67 1.93
N SER A 232 0.95 -4.87 1.45
CA SER A 232 1.77 -5.84 2.17
C SER A 232 3.20 -5.34 2.38
N ALA A 233 3.82 -4.75 1.35
CA ALA A 233 5.19 -4.23 1.45
C ALA A 233 5.32 -3.08 2.46
N LEU A 234 4.33 -2.19 2.54
CA LEU A 234 4.29 -1.07 3.49
C LEU A 234 4.14 -1.52 4.96
N THR A 235 3.66 -2.74 5.22
CA THR A 235 3.31 -3.20 6.57
C THR A 235 4.33 -4.18 7.15
N GLU A 236 4.42 -4.24 8.48
CA GLU A 236 5.24 -5.23 9.18
C GLU A 236 4.55 -6.59 9.26
N ALA A 237 3.23 -6.55 9.29
CA ALA A 237 2.41 -7.74 9.37
C ALA A 237 1.07 -7.55 8.66
N THR A 238 0.50 -8.67 8.24
CA THR A 238 -0.88 -8.77 7.76
C THR A 238 -1.66 -9.70 8.69
N ILE A 239 -2.85 -9.28 9.12
CA ILE A 239 -3.75 -10.08 9.94
C ILE A 239 -5.03 -10.34 9.16
N ILE A 240 -5.35 -11.61 8.91
CA ILE A 240 -6.61 -12.02 8.29
C ILE A 240 -7.62 -12.33 9.40
N VAL A 241 -8.72 -11.56 9.44
CA VAL A 241 -9.78 -11.71 10.43
C VAL A 241 -10.81 -12.76 10.04
N GLU A 242 -11.25 -12.72 8.79
CA GLU A 242 -12.22 -13.65 8.20
C GLU A 242 -12.09 -13.60 6.67
N ALA A 243 -12.04 -14.76 6.02
CA ALA A 243 -11.98 -14.83 4.56
C ALA A 243 -12.60 -16.11 4.03
N GLY A 244 -13.31 -16.01 2.90
CA GLY A 244 -13.75 -17.17 2.12
C GLY A 244 -12.64 -17.78 1.29
N GLU A 245 -12.90 -18.95 0.70
CA GLU A 245 -11.92 -19.73 -0.07
C GLU A 245 -11.33 -18.97 -1.29
N THR A 246 -12.11 -18.06 -1.88
CA THR A 246 -11.72 -17.26 -3.06
C THR A 246 -11.50 -15.78 -2.75
N SER A 247 -11.34 -15.44 -1.48
CA SER A 247 -11.20 -14.04 -1.04
C SER A 247 -9.94 -13.36 -1.61
N GLY A 248 -10.08 -12.11 -2.04
CA GLY A 248 -8.95 -11.25 -2.42
C GLY A 248 -7.92 -11.04 -1.30
N ALA A 249 -8.31 -11.21 -0.02
CA ALA A 249 -7.40 -11.18 1.12
C ALA A 249 -6.30 -12.25 1.02
N LEU A 250 -6.57 -13.39 0.36
CA LEU A 250 -5.58 -14.46 0.17
C LEU A 250 -4.48 -14.07 -0.83
N VAL A 251 -4.75 -13.12 -1.72
CA VAL A 251 -3.71 -12.55 -2.61
C VAL A 251 -2.71 -11.77 -1.77
N GLN A 252 -3.18 -10.92 -0.86
CA GLN A 252 -2.29 -10.20 0.05
C GLN A 252 -1.52 -11.13 0.97
N ALA A 253 -2.14 -12.21 1.46
CA ALA A 253 -1.46 -13.21 2.27
C ALA A 253 -0.24 -13.82 1.56
N ARG A 254 -0.37 -14.14 0.26
CA ARG A 254 0.75 -14.62 -0.55
C ARG A 254 1.87 -13.59 -0.66
N HIS A 255 1.52 -12.32 -0.90
CA HIS A 255 2.50 -11.24 -0.93
C HIS A 255 3.20 -11.05 0.42
N ALA A 256 2.46 -11.13 1.54
CA ALA A 256 3.05 -11.03 2.88
C ALA A 256 4.13 -12.09 3.10
N LEU A 257 3.85 -13.36 2.82
CA LEU A 257 4.83 -14.43 2.95
C LEU A 257 6.03 -14.25 2.00
N LYS A 258 5.78 -13.90 0.73
CA LYS A 258 6.84 -13.69 -0.25
C LYS A 258 7.77 -12.54 0.11
N GLN A 259 7.21 -11.46 0.67
CA GLN A 259 7.94 -10.28 1.15
C GLN A 259 8.50 -10.46 2.57
N LYS A 260 8.42 -11.67 3.14
CA LYS A 260 8.87 -12.00 4.49
C LYS A 260 8.23 -11.12 5.58
N ARG A 261 6.97 -10.71 5.36
CA ARG A 261 6.14 -10.06 6.39
C ARG A 261 5.47 -11.12 7.26
N LYS A 262 5.23 -10.80 8.52
CA LYS A 262 4.46 -11.69 9.40
C LYS A 262 3.03 -11.79 8.89
N LEU A 263 2.53 -13.01 8.75
CA LEU A 263 1.14 -13.29 8.38
C LEU A 263 0.44 -13.97 9.55
N PHE A 264 -0.53 -13.27 10.13
CA PHE A 264 -1.34 -13.80 11.21
C PHE A 264 -2.72 -14.20 10.67
N ILE A 265 -3.23 -15.34 11.13
CA ILE A 265 -4.55 -15.85 10.79
C ILE A 265 -5.28 -16.13 12.09
N LEU A 266 -6.46 -15.49 12.27
CA LEU A 266 -7.24 -15.70 13.48
C LEU A 266 -7.74 -17.14 13.58
N GLU A 267 -7.76 -17.67 14.79
CA GLU A 267 -8.21 -19.02 15.17
C GLU A 267 -9.56 -19.38 14.54
N SER A 268 -10.48 -18.40 14.47
CA SER A 268 -11.80 -18.61 13.88
C SER A 268 -11.79 -19.00 12.39
N CYS A 269 -10.72 -18.69 11.65
CA CYS A 269 -10.57 -19.12 10.26
C CYS A 269 -10.25 -20.62 10.19
N PHE A 270 -9.49 -21.16 11.13
CA PHE A 270 -9.17 -22.59 11.22
C PHE A 270 -10.36 -23.43 11.68
N GLN A 271 -11.25 -22.83 12.47
CA GLN A 271 -12.46 -23.48 12.95
C GLN A 271 -13.59 -23.50 11.92
N ASN A 272 -13.45 -22.78 10.80
CA ASN A 272 -14.46 -22.76 9.75
C ASN A 272 -14.31 -23.96 8.80
N PRO A 273 -15.26 -24.93 8.81
CA PRO A 273 -15.15 -26.13 7.98
C PRO A 273 -15.33 -25.87 6.49
N SER A 274 -15.80 -24.68 6.10
CA SER A 274 -16.07 -24.31 4.70
C SER A 274 -14.82 -23.83 3.96
N VAL A 275 -13.66 -23.70 4.63
CA VAL A 275 -12.43 -23.21 4.04
C VAL A 275 -11.24 -24.10 4.38
N ARG A 276 -10.27 -24.18 3.47
CA ARG A 276 -9.04 -24.99 3.65
C ARG A 276 -7.76 -24.15 3.60
N TRP A 277 -7.88 -22.91 3.15
CA TRP A 277 -6.74 -22.01 2.99
C TRP A 277 -5.95 -21.74 4.29
N PRO A 278 -6.54 -21.69 5.52
CA PRO A 278 -5.77 -21.40 6.73
C PRO A 278 -4.66 -22.42 6.97
N GLU A 279 -4.96 -23.72 6.85
CA GLU A 279 -3.97 -24.80 7.00
C GLU A 279 -2.89 -24.74 5.91
N THR A 280 -3.25 -24.34 4.69
CA THR A 280 -2.30 -24.19 3.58
C THR A 280 -1.30 -23.08 3.88
N PHE A 281 -1.76 -21.91 4.35
CA PHE A 281 -0.89 -20.80 4.71
C PHE A 281 -0.07 -21.07 5.97
N ALA A 282 -0.62 -21.80 6.96
CA ALA A 282 0.12 -22.22 8.16
C ALA A 282 1.33 -23.08 7.81
N LYS A 283 1.19 -24.03 6.87
CA LYS A 283 2.32 -24.80 6.33
C LYS A 283 3.38 -23.96 5.60
N GLN A 284 3.02 -22.77 5.14
CA GLN A 284 3.90 -21.82 4.46
C GLN A 284 4.50 -20.78 5.40
N GLY A 285 4.24 -20.86 6.72
CA GLY A 285 4.79 -19.97 7.72
C GLY A 285 3.83 -18.92 8.28
N ALA A 286 2.53 -18.98 7.94
CA ALA A 286 1.55 -18.14 8.60
C ALA A 286 1.36 -18.57 10.07
N ILE A 287 1.14 -17.60 10.93
CA ILE A 287 1.03 -17.75 12.38
C ILE A 287 -0.45 -17.80 12.76
N ARG A 288 -0.87 -18.90 13.37
CA ARG A 288 -2.20 -19.05 13.93
C ARG A 288 -2.26 -18.31 15.26
N VAL A 289 -3.29 -17.47 15.45
CA VAL A 289 -3.44 -16.65 16.64
C VAL A 289 -4.83 -16.81 17.24
N ALA A 290 -4.87 -17.15 18.52
CA ALA A 290 -6.11 -17.32 19.28
C ALA A 290 -6.59 -15.97 19.85
N ASP A 291 -5.65 -15.13 20.27
CA ASP A 291 -5.92 -13.82 20.82
C ASP A 291 -4.85 -12.78 20.41
N TYR A 292 -5.02 -11.55 20.89
CA TYR A 292 -4.09 -10.47 20.55
C TYR A 292 -2.72 -10.62 21.20
N GLU A 293 -2.60 -11.30 22.32
CA GLU A 293 -1.31 -11.50 22.98
C GLU A 293 -0.38 -12.37 22.14
N ASP A 294 -0.94 -13.29 21.34
CA ASP A 294 -0.16 -14.04 20.35
C ASP A 294 0.46 -13.11 19.31
N VAL A 295 -0.29 -12.12 18.79
CA VAL A 295 0.22 -11.12 17.86
C VAL A 295 1.31 -10.27 18.52
N ARG A 296 1.06 -9.82 19.76
CA ARG A 296 1.94 -8.94 20.51
C ARG A 296 3.31 -9.57 20.80
N ARG A 297 3.32 -10.86 21.19
CA ARG A 297 4.57 -11.61 21.40
C ARG A 297 5.46 -11.60 20.17
N HIS A 298 4.90 -11.80 18.99
CA HIS A 298 5.67 -11.81 17.75
C HIS A 298 6.19 -10.43 17.34
N PHE A 299 5.59 -9.31 17.81
CA PHE A 299 6.15 -7.98 17.60
C PHE A 299 7.29 -7.64 18.57
N ALA A 300 7.36 -8.30 19.73
CA ALA A 300 8.42 -8.13 20.72
C ALA A 300 9.71 -8.89 20.35
N GLU A 301 9.62 -9.91 19.49
CA GLU A 301 10.79 -10.67 19.04
C GLU A 301 11.62 -9.84 18.04
N PRO A 302 12.94 -9.67 18.25
CA PRO A 302 13.80 -9.04 17.26
C PRO A 302 13.80 -9.83 15.95
N ARG A 303 13.91 -9.13 14.81
CA ARG A 303 14.02 -9.73 13.47
C ARG A 303 15.36 -10.40 13.25
#